data_28df4223a596da5ae3a0967b55c4eb11
#
_entry.id   28df4223a596da5ae3a0967b55c4eb11
#
_cell.length_a   1.000
_cell.length_b   1.000
_cell.length_c   1.000
_cell.angle_alpha   90.00
_cell.angle_beta   90.00
_cell.angle_gamma   90.00
#
_symmetry.space_group_name_H-M   'P 1'
#
loop_
_entity.id
_entity.type
_entity.pdbx_description
1 polymer ?
#
loop_
_entity_poly.entity_id
_entity_poly.type
_entity_poly.pdbx_seq_one_letter_code
_entity_poly.pdbx_strand_id
1 'polypeptide(L)'
;MRRSLALLTIAVALVATTAASAKPNQSRDTTLALAAYSIPTNVYPKLFAAYQATPQGQGIKFTSSFAASEVQSKAVAAGLPTDVVNFSIATDMDRLVQAGLVDKTWDSNPYHGIVSKSVVVFVLRNGNPKHIRTWDDLVKPGVQVVFPNPFSSGGARWDIMAAYGGELRAGKTPKQAQAYLTQLFQHNVSQDTSGRNALNTFLSGKGDVLLDYESDAKLAQSQGKPVFYLIPKASLHIETPLAAVNGSNKAAAQQFVNWLFTPAAQTIWAQNGYRSVLPNIEKLYLGDFPPRPQLFTIKYVGGWDKVNTQFFDPTNGIVAKIEQSLGQSTG
;
A
#
# COMPACT_ATOMS: atom_id res chain seq x y z
N MET A 1 -74.00 2.80 -75.97
CA MET A 1 -73.65 2.02 -74.80
C MET A 1 -72.15 1.72 -74.84
N ARG A 2 -71.31 2.46 -74.19
CA ARG A 2 -69.86 2.22 -74.03
C ARG A 2 -69.52 2.26 -72.56
N ARG A 3 -69.09 1.14 -71.99
CA ARG A 3 -68.63 1.00 -70.59
C ARG A 3 -67.14 1.30 -70.55
N SER A 4 -66.76 2.31 -69.81
CA SER A 4 -65.40 2.63 -69.55
C SER A 4 -64.92 1.83 -68.31
N LEU A 5 -63.87 1.04 -68.47
CA LEU A 5 -63.18 0.37 -67.41
C LEU A 5 -62.09 1.35 -66.81
N ALA A 6 -62.18 1.66 -65.56
CA ALA A 6 -61.14 2.41 -64.86
C ALA A 6 -60.14 1.42 -64.26
N LEU A 7 -58.87 1.50 -64.66
CA LEU A 7 -57.76 0.76 -64.07
C LEU A 7 -57.24 1.53 -62.84
N LEU A 8 -57.27 0.87 -61.69
CA LEU A 8 -56.77 1.37 -60.44
C LEU A 8 -55.30 0.88 -60.30
N THR A 9 -54.30 1.76 -60.42
CA THR A 9 -52.88 1.46 -60.20
C THR A 9 -52.57 1.64 -58.75
N ILE A 10 -52.21 0.55 -58.02
CA ILE A 10 -51.75 0.57 -56.67
C ILE A 10 -50.22 0.75 -56.72
N ALA A 11 -49.73 1.91 -56.24
CA ALA A 11 -48.29 2.15 -56.03
C ALA A 11 -47.89 1.58 -54.70
N VAL A 12 -47.03 0.54 -54.68
CA VAL A 12 -46.40 -0.01 -53.50
C VAL A 12 -45.14 0.83 -53.21
N ALA A 13 -45.19 1.62 -52.15
CA ALA A 13 -44.01 2.35 -51.66
C ALA A 13 -43.09 1.40 -50.83
N LEU A 14 -41.91 1.09 -51.36
CA LEU A 14 -40.88 0.31 -50.68
C LEU A 14 -40.17 1.23 -49.70
N VAL A 15 -40.46 1.09 -48.40
CA VAL A 15 -39.72 1.78 -47.34
C VAL A 15 -38.44 0.98 -47.08
N ALA A 16 -37.31 1.47 -47.60
CA ALA A 16 -36.00 0.94 -47.29
C ALA A 16 -35.57 1.44 -45.89
N THR A 17 -35.71 0.58 -44.88
CA THR A 17 -35.12 0.81 -43.54
C THR A 17 -33.61 0.60 -43.63
N THR A 18 -32.86 1.68 -43.69
CA THR A 18 -31.39 1.66 -43.47
C THR A 18 -31.11 1.33 -42.02
N ALA A 19 -30.80 0.06 -41.72
CA ALA A 19 -30.22 -0.32 -40.47
C ALA A 19 -28.83 0.33 -40.39
N ALA A 20 -28.70 1.40 -39.59
CA ALA A 20 -27.41 1.95 -39.24
C ALA A 20 -26.68 0.90 -38.42
N SER A 21 -25.74 0.17 -39.03
CA SER A 21 -24.80 -0.68 -38.33
C SER A 21 -23.96 0.23 -37.42
N ALA A 22 -24.30 0.25 -36.14
CA ALA A 22 -23.40 0.83 -35.14
C ALA A 22 -22.05 0.09 -35.24
N LYS A 23 -21.02 0.79 -35.74
CA LYS A 23 -19.67 0.26 -35.70
C LYS A 23 -19.40 -0.12 -34.25
N PRO A 24 -18.87 -1.33 -33.97
CA PRO A 24 -18.44 -1.66 -32.62
C PRO A 24 -17.43 -0.58 -32.22
N ASN A 25 -17.71 0.07 -31.10
CA ASN A 25 -16.81 1.04 -30.50
C ASN A 25 -15.50 0.26 -30.24
N GLN A 26 -14.49 0.43 -31.10
CA GLN A 26 -13.16 -0.11 -30.82
C GLN A 26 -12.73 0.54 -29.51
N SER A 27 -12.86 -0.20 -28.41
CA SER A 27 -12.26 0.20 -27.14
C SER A 27 -10.78 0.40 -27.44
N ARG A 28 -10.33 1.66 -27.48
CA ARG A 28 -8.89 1.94 -27.57
C ARG A 28 -8.26 1.26 -26.36
N ASP A 29 -7.31 0.33 -26.61
CA ASP A 29 -6.52 -0.25 -25.56
C ASP A 29 -5.95 0.88 -24.70
N THR A 30 -6.42 0.99 -23.47
CA THR A 30 -5.95 2.00 -22.50
C THR A 30 -4.91 1.34 -21.63
N THR A 31 -3.71 1.90 -21.56
CA THR A 31 -2.68 1.45 -20.60
C THR A 31 -2.74 2.34 -19.38
N LEU A 32 -2.92 1.73 -18.21
CA LEU A 32 -2.84 2.38 -16.91
C LEU A 32 -1.47 2.10 -16.27
N ALA A 33 -0.78 3.15 -15.88
CA ALA A 33 0.51 3.09 -15.19
C ALA A 33 0.30 3.21 -13.67
N LEU A 34 0.75 2.20 -12.92
CA LEU A 34 0.76 2.19 -11.45
C LEU A 34 2.15 2.56 -10.94
N ALA A 35 2.23 3.54 -10.03
CA ALA A 35 3.39 3.74 -9.17
C ALA A 35 3.04 3.36 -7.72
N ALA A 36 3.74 2.36 -7.17
CA ALA A 36 3.42 1.84 -5.84
C ALA A 36 4.66 1.62 -4.97
N TYR A 37 4.43 1.61 -3.65
CA TYR A 37 5.47 1.18 -2.71
C TYR A 37 5.86 -0.28 -2.95
N SER A 38 7.01 -0.71 -2.39
CA SER A 38 7.67 -1.96 -2.81
C SER A 38 6.94 -3.24 -2.39
N ILE A 39 6.17 -3.21 -1.31
CA ILE A 39 5.59 -4.43 -0.71
C ILE A 39 4.52 -5.10 -1.60
N PRO A 40 3.56 -4.40 -2.24
CA PRO A 40 2.49 -5.04 -2.99
C PRO A 40 2.88 -5.59 -4.37
N THR A 41 4.18 -5.66 -4.69
CA THR A 41 4.69 -6.15 -5.99
C THR A 41 4.07 -7.50 -6.39
N ASN A 42 3.81 -8.40 -5.43
CA ASN A 42 3.32 -9.75 -5.72
C ASN A 42 1.80 -9.84 -5.83
N VAL A 43 1.04 -8.89 -5.29
CA VAL A 43 -0.42 -8.91 -5.33
C VAL A 43 -1.00 -8.18 -6.53
N TYR A 44 -0.37 -7.08 -6.97
CA TYR A 44 -0.88 -6.28 -8.09
C TYR A 44 -1.05 -7.07 -9.40
N PRO A 45 -0.14 -7.97 -9.82
CA PRO A 45 -0.38 -8.78 -11.03
C PRO A 45 -1.67 -9.60 -10.96
N LYS A 46 -2.04 -10.10 -9.77
CA LYS A 46 -3.29 -10.85 -9.56
C LYS A 46 -4.52 -9.93 -9.61
N LEU A 47 -4.40 -8.72 -9.06
CA LEU A 47 -5.44 -7.70 -9.12
C LEU A 47 -5.65 -7.21 -10.56
N PHE A 48 -4.59 -6.99 -11.32
CA PHE A 48 -4.67 -6.62 -12.73
C PHE A 48 -5.41 -7.69 -13.55
N ALA A 49 -4.99 -8.95 -13.41
CA ALA A 49 -5.63 -10.06 -14.12
C ALA A 49 -7.12 -10.20 -13.76
N ALA A 50 -7.46 -10.05 -12.48
CA ALA A 50 -8.85 -10.11 -12.01
C ALA A 50 -9.68 -8.93 -12.50
N TYR A 51 -9.13 -7.70 -12.53
CA TYR A 51 -9.82 -6.55 -13.10
C TYR A 51 -10.05 -6.69 -14.60
N GLN A 52 -9.04 -7.12 -15.36
CA GLN A 52 -9.13 -7.36 -16.80
C GLN A 52 -10.19 -8.40 -17.17
N ALA A 53 -10.53 -9.32 -16.28
CA ALA A 53 -11.61 -10.29 -16.46
C ALA A 53 -13.00 -9.67 -16.25
N THR A 54 -13.13 -8.45 -15.73
CA THR A 54 -14.40 -7.74 -15.57
C THR A 54 -14.79 -7.00 -16.85
N PRO A 55 -16.09 -6.72 -17.07
CA PRO A 55 -16.52 -5.90 -18.21
C PRO A 55 -15.83 -4.51 -18.25
N GLN A 56 -15.58 -3.89 -17.11
CA GLN A 56 -14.93 -2.58 -16.99
C GLN A 56 -13.43 -2.62 -17.30
N GLY A 57 -12.80 -3.78 -17.09
CA GLY A 57 -11.37 -3.99 -17.30
C GLY A 57 -11.01 -4.48 -18.70
N GLN A 58 -11.99 -4.79 -19.54
CA GLN A 58 -11.73 -5.20 -20.92
C GLN A 58 -11.02 -4.09 -21.71
N GLY A 59 -9.93 -4.46 -22.41
CA GLY A 59 -9.09 -3.50 -23.15
C GLY A 59 -8.15 -2.66 -22.27
N ILE A 60 -8.16 -2.83 -20.95
CA ILE A 60 -7.20 -2.18 -20.06
C ILE A 60 -5.92 -3.00 -19.98
N LYS A 61 -4.78 -2.35 -20.23
CA LYS A 61 -3.43 -2.88 -20.00
C LYS A 61 -2.81 -2.17 -18.80
N PHE A 62 -1.87 -2.82 -18.15
CA PHE A 62 -1.19 -2.24 -16.99
C PHE A 62 0.31 -2.25 -17.19
N THR A 63 0.95 -1.15 -16.75
CA THR A 63 2.36 -1.08 -16.41
C THR A 63 2.50 -0.74 -14.94
N SER A 64 3.61 -1.12 -14.32
CA SER A 64 3.81 -0.85 -12.89
C SER A 64 5.26 -0.59 -12.54
N SER A 65 5.47 0.33 -11.60
CA SER A 65 6.74 0.64 -10.99
C SER A 65 6.62 0.47 -9.47
N PHE A 66 7.55 -0.26 -8.87
CA PHE A 66 7.58 -0.53 -7.43
C PHE A 66 8.93 -0.11 -6.86
N ALA A 67 8.93 0.79 -5.89
CA ALA A 67 10.12 1.23 -5.17
C ALA A 67 9.75 1.67 -3.74
N ALA A 68 10.68 2.27 -3.02
CA ALA A 68 10.37 2.90 -1.74
C ALA A 68 9.29 3.99 -1.92
N SER A 69 8.37 4.11 -0.96
CA SER A 69 7.16 4.93 -1.07
C SER A 69 7.49 6.40 -1.34
N GLU A 70 8.42 6.97 -0.57
CA GLU A 70 8.84 8.37 -0.75
C GLU A 70 9.54 8.58 -2.11
N VAL A 71 10.36 7.61 -2.55
CA VAL A 71 11.02 7.65 -3.87
C VAL A 71 9.99 7.67 -4.99
N GLN A 72 8.97 6.80 -4.92
CA GLN A 72 7.88 6.80 -5.90
C GLN A 72 7.08 8.10 -5.91
N SER A 73 6.71 8.60 -4.73
CA SER A 73 5.97 9.85 -4.63
C SER A 73 6.76 11.03 -5.19
N LYS A 74 8.07 11.13 -4.89
CA LYS A 74 8.96 12.14 -5.48
C LYS A 74 9.07 12.00 -7.00
N ALA A 75 9.19 10.77 -7.50
CA ALA A 75 9.28 10.51 -8.95
C ALA A 75 8.00 10.91 -9.69
N VAL A 76 6.82 10.60 -9.14
CA VAL A 76 5.53 11.01 -9.71
C VAL A 76 5.40 12.54 -9.68
N ALA A 77 5.76 13.19 -8.57
CA ALA A 77 5.78 14.66 -8.49
C ALA A 77 6.74 15.31 -9.50
N ALA A 78 7.82 14.61 -9.84
CA ALA A 78 8.80 15.04 -10.85
C ALA A 78 8.43 14.66 -12.30
N GLY A 79 7.24 14.07 -12.53
CA GLY A 79 6.70 13.80 -13.87
C GLY A 79 6.81 12.35 -14.34
N LEU A 80 7.05 11.37 -13.45
CA LEU A 80 6.92 9.95 -13.82
C LEU A 80 5.49 9.70 -14.33
N PRO A 81 5.31 9.25 -15.58
CA PRO A 81 3.99 8.95 -16.12
C PRO A 81 3.25 7.93 -15.26
N THR A 82 2.13 8.35 -14.67
CA THR A 82 1.41 7.54 -13.68
C THR A 82 -0.08 7.88 -13.72
N ASP A 83 -0.93 6.85 -13.65
CA ASP A 83 -2.38 6.99 -13.61
C ASP A 83 -2.95 6.62 -12.24
N VAL A 84 -2.28 5.72 -11.52
CA VAL A 84 -2.69 5.24 -10.19
C VAL A 84 -1.49 5.21 -9.26
N VAL A 85 -1.66 5.70 -8.04
CA VAL A 85 -0.63 5.66 -7.00
C VAL A 85 -1.12 4.88 -5.78
N ASN A 86 -0.24 4.04 -5.22
CA ASN A 86 -0.46 3.36 -3.94
C ASN A 86 0.79 3.49 -3.08
N PHE A 87 0.69 4.25 -2.02
CA PHE A 87 1.83 4.54 -1.14
C PHE A 87 1.74 3.84 0.21
N SER A 88 2.84 3.82 0.93
CA SER A 88 2.94 3.28 2.27
C SER A 88 2.27 4.19 3.31
N ILE A 89 2.39 5.52 3.15
CA ILE A 89 1.95 6.53 4.12
C ILE A 89 1.17 7.67 3.43
N ALA A 90 0.26 8.30 4.17
CA ALA A 90 -0.59 9.38 3.65
C ALA A 90 0.22 10.63 3.22
N THR A 91 1.32 10.93 3.89
CA THR A 91 2.16 12.09 3.53
C THR A 91 2.80 12.01 2.15
N ASP A 92 3.00 10.81 1.63
CA ASP A 92 3.44 10.64 0.24
C ASP A 92 2.31 10.97 -0.74
N MET A 93 1.05 10.80 -0.33
CA MET A 93 -0.12 11.26 -1.09
C MET A 93 -0.28 12.78 -1.03
N ASP A 94 -0.07 13.37 0.15
CA ASP A 94 -0.18 14.84 0.36
C ASP A 94 0.76 15.61 -0.56
N ARG A 95 1.96 15.09 -0.83
CA ARG A 95 2.90 15.66 -1.81
C ARG A 95 2.25 15.79 -3.20
N LEU A 96 1.53 14.78 -3.63
CA LEU A 96 0.87 14.80 -4.94
C LEU A 96 -0.38 15.68 -4.95
N VAL A 97 -1.09 15.77 -3.83
CA VAL A 97 -2.20 16.72 -3.66
C VAL A 97 -1.69 18.15 -3.76
N GLN A 98 -0.57 18.47 -3.10
CA GLN A 98 0.06 19.81 -3.18
C GLN A 98 0.55 20.13 -4.60
N ALA A 99 1.01 19.14 -5.34
CA ALA A 99 1.41 19.26 -6.74
C ALA A 99 0.20 19.33 -7.72
N GLY A 100 -1.04 19.21 -7.25
CA GLY A 100 -2.24 19.17 -8.09
C GLY A 100 -2.42 17.87 -8.90
N LEU A 101 -1.59 16.86 -8.65
CA LEU A 101 -1.61 15.57 -9.36
C LEU A 101 -2.65 14.60 -8.80
N VAL A 102 -3.08 14.76 -7.58
CA VAL A 102 -4.14 13.99 -6.93
C VAL A 102 -5.17 14.95 -6.37
N ASP A 103 -6.45 14.59 -6.47
CA ASP A 103 -7.54 15.43 -5.94
C ASP A 103 -7.48 15.50 -4.42
N LYS A 104 -7.84 16.65 -3.87
CA LYS A 104 -7.94 16.86 -2.40
C LYS A 104 -8.95 15.95 -1.72
N THR A 105 -9.87 15.37 -2.50
CA THR A 105 -10.94 14.48 -2.03
C THR A 105 -10.60 12.99 -2.21
N TRP A 106 -9.34 12.65 -2.45
CA TRP A 106 -8.90 11.27 -2.67
C TRP A 106 -9.29 10.31 -1.53
N ASP A 107 -9.40 10.82 -0.32
CA ASP A 107 -9.74 10.10 0.91
C ASP A 107 -11.23 10.22 1.33
N SER A 108 -12.09 10.79 0.47
CA SER A 108 -13.50 11.04 0.78
C SER A 108 -14.39 9.78 0.76
N ASN A 109 -13.88 8.64 0.30
CA ASN A 109 -14.62 7.39 0.32
C ASN A 109 -14.77 6.84 1.76
N PRO A 110 -15.69 5.88 2.03
CA PRO A 110 -15.92 5.34 3.36
C PRO A 110 -14.70 4.70 4.03
N TYR A 111 -13.65 4.45 3.28
CA TYR A 111 -12.39 3.84 3.75
C TYR A 111 -11.24 4.84 3.81
N HIS A 112 -11.54 6.14 3.69
CA HIS A 112 -10.54 7.22 3.72
C HIS A 112 -9.37 7.02 2.76
N GLY A 113 -9.67 6.53 1.54
CA GLY A 113 -8.66 6.25 0.54
C GLY A 113 -7.72 5.08 0.86
N ILE A 114 -7.92 4.40 1.98
CA ILE A 114 -7.07 3.28 2.42
C ILE A 114 -7.53 2.00 1.73
N VAL A 115 -6.70 1.43 0.87
CA VAL A 115 -7.04 0.25 0.06
C VAL A 115 -6.74 -1.06 0.75
N SER A 116 -5.75 -1.10 1.62
CA SER A 116 -5.40 -2.28 2.41
C SER A 116 -4.81 -1.89 3.76
N LYS A 117 -4.86 -2.83 4.70
CA LYS A 117 -4.27 -2.69 6.02
C LYS A 117 -3.25 -3.80 6.28
N SER A 118 -2.35 -3.55 7.20
CA SER A 118 -1.42 -4.51 7.78
C SER A 118 -1.14 -4.16 9.23
N VAL A 119 -0.19 -4.84 9.85
CA VAL A 119 0.35 -4.48 11.17
C VAL A 119 1.86 -4.62 11.13
N VAL A 120 2.56 -3.84 11.95
CA VAL A 120 4.01 -4.02 12.14
C VAL A 120 4.23 -5.27 12.96
N VAL A 121 5.11 -6.16 12.48
CA VAL A 121 5.44 -7.45 13.10
C VAL A 121 6.94 -7.61 13.27
N PHE A 122 7.34 -8.54 14.13
CA PHE A 122 8.69 -9.07 14.19
C PHE A 122 8.75 -10.31 13.29
N VAL A 123 9.47 -10.24 12.18
CA VAL A 123 9.83 -11.41 11.38
C VAL A 123 11.09 -12.01 11.97
N LEU A 124 11.03 -13.27 12.33
CA LEU A 124 12.05 -13.95 13.15
C LEU A 124 12.61 -15.17 12.44
N ARG A 125 13.85 -15.51 12.74
CA ARG A 125 14.44 -16.77 12.32
C ARG A 125 13.67 -17.94 12.88
N ASN A 126 13.58 -19.04 12.13
CA ASN A 126 12.93 -20.26 12.61
C ASN A 126 13.50 -20.70 13.96
N GLY A 127 12.64 -21.07 14.89
CA GLY A 127 13.01 -21.44 16.26
C GLY A 127 13.33 -20.28 17.18
N ASN A 128 13.36 -19.02 16.71
CA ASN A 128 13.63 -17.83 17.52
C ASN A 128 14.84 -17.96 18.47
N PRO A 129 16.05 -18.18 17.98
CA PRO A 129 17.23 -18.51 18.80
C PRO A 129 17.60 -17.41 19.78
N LYS A 130 17.18 -16.16 19.55
CA LYS A 130 17.39 -15.01 20.44
C LYS A 130 16.24 -14.78 21.42
N HIS A 131 15.20 -15.62 21.40
CA HIS A 131 14.01 -15.55 22.28
C HIS A 131 13.32 -14.15 22.27
N ILE A 132 13.28 -13.50 21.09
CA ILE A 132 12.70 -12.17 20.91
C ILE A 132 11.16 -12.28 20.96
N ARG A 133 10.51 -11.50 21.85
CA ARG A 133 9.05 -11.48 22.06
C ARG A 133 8.48 -10.08 22.25
N THR A 134 9.30 -9.15 22.74
CA THR A 134 8.88 -7.80 23.12
C THR A 134 9.77 -6.74 22.47
N TRP A 135 9.35 -5.50 22.49
CA TRP A 135 10.17 -4.37 22.03
C TRP A 135 11.50 -4.28 22.80
N ASP A 136 11.49 -4.48 24.12
CA ASP A 136 12.71 -4.46 24.93
C ASP A 136 13.72 -5.54 24.52
N ASP A 137 13.28 -6.66 23.92
CA ASP A 137 14.19 -7.70 23.46
C ASP A 137 15.04 -7.26 22.26
N LEU A 138 14.57 -6.28 21.48
CA LEU A 138 15.27 -5.79 20.28
C LEU A 138 16.55 -5.03 20.61
N VAL A 139 16.64 -4.48 21.80
CA VAL A 139 17.79 -3.69 22.25
C VAL A 139 18.70 -4.43 23.26
N LYS A 140 18.52 -5.75 23.39
CA LYS A 140 19.39 -6.60 24.20
C LYS A 140 20.77 -6.76 23.52
N PRO A 141 21.85 -6.84 24.30
CA PRO A 141 23.19 -7.07 23.76
C PRO A 141 23.23 -8.26 22.79
N GLY A 142 23.84 -8.06 21.63
CA GLY A 142 24.03 -9.08 20.61
C GLY A 142 22.79 -9.43 19.78
N VAL A 143 21.67 -8.69 19.90
CA VAL A 143 20.54 -8.76 18.99
C VAL A 143 20.79 -7.81 17.83
N GLN A 144 20.59 -8.27 16.61
CA GLN A 144 20.70 -7.49 15.38
C GLN A 144 19.31 -7.30 14.75
N VAL A 145 18.90 -6.05 14.61
CA VAL A 145 17.62 -5.66 14.03
C VAL A 145 17.81 -5.26 12.56
N VAL A 146 16.85 -5.56 11.72
CA VAL A 146 16.77 -5.08 10.34
C VAL A 146 15.49 -4.26 10.20
N PHE A 147 15.60 -3.05 9.69
CA PHE A 147 14.52 -2.22 9.17
C PHE A 147 15.09 -1.22 8.16
N PRO A 148 14.31 -0.75 7.18
CA PRO A 148 14.83 0.12 6.14
C PRO A 148 15.04 1.56 6.62
N ASN A 149 15.67 2.38 5.77
CA ASN A 149 15.90 3.79 6.07
C ASN A 149 14.56 4.58 6.04
N PRO A 150 14.21 5.34 7.10
CA PRO A 150 12.93 6.05 7.21
C PRO A 150 12.83 7.32 6.33
N PHE A 151 13.94 7.76 5.73
CA PHE A 151 13.98 8.89 4.81
C PHE A 151 13.82 8.49 3.34
N SER A 152 13.65 7.18 3.06
CA SER A 152 13.27 6.66 1.76
C SER A 152 12.03 5.77 1.85
N SER A 153 11.89 4.99 2.94
CA SER A 153 10.84 4.01 3.14
C SER A 153 9.74 4.50 4.09
N GLY A 154 8.54 4.67 3.55
CA GLY A 154 7.36 4.87 4.39
C GLY A 154 7.10 3.68 5.34
N GLY A 155 7.51 2.46 4.94
CA GLY A 155 7.45 1.27 5.80
C GLY A 155 8.26 1.45 7.08
N ALA A 156 9.48 1.94 6.99
CA ALA A 156 10.31 2.21 8.16
C ALA A 156 9.68 3.22 9.13
N ARG A 157 8.93 4.20 8.62
CA ARG A 157 8.21 5.14 9.50
C ARG A 157 7.14 4.44 10.33
N TRP A 158 6.44 3.45 9.75
CA TRP A 158 5.51 2.60 10.50
C TRP A 158 6.25 1.78 11.56
N ASP A 159 7.39 1.18 11.23
CA ASP A 159 8.19 0.34 12.14
C ASP A 159 8.67 1.15 13.35
N ILE A 160 9.21 2.35 13.11
CA ILE A 160 9.71 3.24 14.15
C ILE A 160 8.56 3.75 15.03
N MET A 161 7.42 4.12 14.44
CA MET A 161 6.26 4.57 15.22
C MET A 161 5.58 3.43 15.97
N ALA A 162 5.66 2.19 15.47
CA ALA A 162 5.21 1.02 16.20
C ALA A 162 6.08 0.77 17.44
N ALA A 163 7.40 0.91 17.31
CA ALA A 163 8.34 0.81 18.41
C ALA A 163 8.10 1.91 19.46
N TYR A 164 8.04 3.16 19.03
CA TYR A 164 7.76 4.30 19.92
C TYR A 164 6.43 4.16 20.65
N GLY A 165 5.35 3.88 19.92
CA GLY A 165 4.02 3.72 20.51
C GLY A 165 3.90 2.46 21.37
N GLY A 166 4.63 1.39 21.03
CA GLY A 166 4.76 0.18 21.85
C GLY A 166 5.35 0.48 23.22
N GLU A 167 6.41 1.28 23.27
CA GLU A 167 7.05 1.73 24.51
C GLU A 167 6.13 2.63 25.35
N LEU A 168 5.39 3.54 24.72
CA LEU A 168 4.37 4.33 25.41
C LEU A 168 3.26 3.45 26.00
N ARG A 169 2.83 2.40 25.28
CA ARG A 169 1.84 1.42 25.77
C ARG A 169 2.37 0.54 26.90
N ALA A 170 3.68 0.37 26.99
CA ALA A 170 4.37 -0.27 28.09
C ALA A 170 4.49 0.63 29.34
N GLY A 171 3.99 1.89 29.26
CA GLY A 171 4.02 2.86 30.38
C GLY A 171 5.25 3.74 30.42
N LYS A 172 6.11 3.71 29.40
CA LYS A 172 7.28 4.60 29.32
C LYS A 172 6.86 6.04 28.98
N THR A 173 7.57 7.01 29.52
CA THR A 173 7.39 8.41 29.15
C THR A 173 7.86 8.67 27.71
N PRO A 174 7.40 9.76 27.06
CA PRO A 174 7.88 10.12 25.71
C PRO A 174 9.40 10.22 25.61
N LYS A 175 10.07 10.76 26.64
CA LYS A 175 11.53 10.85 26.68
C LYS A 175 12.19 9.47 26.74
N GLN A 176 11.65 8.53 27.51
CA GLN A 176 12.14 7.16 27.59
C GLN A 176 11.91 6.39 26.27
N ALA A 177 10.75 6.58 25.65
CA ALA A 177 10.45 5.98 24.35
C ALA A 177 11.37 6.54 23.24
N GLN A 178 11.75 7.82 23.28
CA GLN A 178 12.75 8.40 22.36
C GLN A 178 14.15 7.83 22.61
N ALA A 179 14.54 7.68 23.88
CA ALA A 179 15.82 7.03 24.23
C ALA A 179 15.88 5.58 23.75
N TYR A 180 14.76 4.87 23.85
CA TYR A 180 14.61 3.52 23.27
C TYR A 180 14.84 3.52 21.75
N LEU A 181 14.29 4.49 21.00
CA LEU A 181 14.54 4.58 19.56
C LEU A 181 16.04 4.71 19.26
N THR A 182 16.79 5.51 20.04
CA THR A 182 18.24 5.62 19.87
C THR A 182 18.92 4.26 20.00
N GLN A 183 18.54 3.46 21.00
CA GLN A 183 19.06 2.10 21.16
C GLN A 183 18.66 1.19 20.00
N LEU A 184 17.38 1.25 19.55
CA LEU A 184 16.88 0.45 18.43
C LEU A 184 17.70 0.73 17.16
N PHE A 185 18.00 1.99 16.86
CA PHE A 185 18.82 2.36 15.71
C PHE A 185 20.27 1.88 15.83
N GLN A 186 20.86 1.87 17.04
CA GLN A 186 22.18 1.28 17.28
C GLN A 186 22.23 -0.22 17.01
N HIS A 187 21.11 -0.91 17.13
CA HIS A 187 20.97 -2.33 16.82
C HIS A 187 20.60 -2.61 15.35
N ASN A 188 20.25 -1.56 14.57
CA ASN A 188 19.92 -1.72 13.15
C ASN A 188 21.20 -1.98 12.35
N VAL A 189 21.24 -3.14 11.68
CA VAL A 189 22.39 -3.56 10.87
C VAL A 189 22.19 -3.35 9.37
N SER A 190 21.11 -2.65 8.97
CA SER A 190 20.72 -2.44 7.58
C SER A 190 20.26 -0.99 7.36
N GLN A 191 20.55 -0.46 6.17
CA GLN A 191 20.04 0.84 5.68
C GLN A 191 19.39 0.67 4.32
N ASP A 192 18.61 -0.40 4.19
CA ASP A 192 17.90 -0.71 2.97
C ASP A 192 16.94 0.42 2.57
N THR A 193 16.80 0.69 1.28
CA THR A 193 15.96 1.79 0.78
C THR A 193 14.47 1.51 0.88
N SER A 194 14.05 0.25 1.03
CA SER A 194 12.63 -0.13 1.04
C SER A 194 12.37 -1.37 1.91
N GLY A 195 11.12 -1.58 2.34
CA GLY A 195 10.71 -2.77 3.09
C GLY A 195 11.06 -4.07 2.34
N ARG A 196 10.78 -4.14 1.02
CA ARG A 196 11.14 -5.32 0.21
C ARG A 196 12.64 -5.61 0.21
N ASN A 197 13.48 -4.59 0.14
CA ASN A 197 14.93 -4.77 0.21
C ASN A 197 15.35 -5.24 1.61
N ALA A 198 14.77 -4.70 2.67
CA ALA A 198 15.03 -5.13 4.04
C ALA A 198 14.63 -6.61 4.26
N LEU A 199 13.48 -7.04 3.72
CA LEU A 199 13.10 -8.46 3.73
C LEU A 199 14.14 -9.33 3.01
N ASN A 200 14.60 -8.93 1.82
CA ASN A 200 15.62 -9.67 1.08
C ASN A 200 16.95 -9.73 1.86
N THR A 201 17.37 -8.62 2.46
CA THR A 201 18.55 -8.56 3.34
C THR A 201 18.41 -9.51 4.52
N PHE A 202 17.25 -9.50 5.18
CA PHE A 202 16.97 -10.45 6.25
C PHE A 202 17.00 -11.90 5.73
N LEU A 203 16.29 -12.23 4.66
CA LEU A 203 16.25 -13.57 4.09
C LEU A 203 17.61 -14.08 3.61
N SER A 204 18.54 -13.19 3.27
CA SER A 204 19.94 -13.54 2.93
C SER A 204 20.81 -13.91 4.15
N GLY A 205 20.27 -13.81 5.37
CA GLY A 205 20.95 -14.22 6.60
C GLY A 205 21.38 -13.07 7.53
N LYS A 206 21.17 -11.79 7.16
CA LYS A 206 21.55 -10.65 7.98
C LYS A 206 20.49 -10.35 9.06
N GLY A 207 20.91 -10.10 10.29
CA GLY A 207 20.06 -9.77 11.44
C GLY A 207 19.34 -10.97 12.07
N ASP A 208 18.86 -10.80 13.26
CA ASP A 208 18.10 -11.76 14.06
C ASP A 208 16.59 -11.56 13.94
N VAL A 209 16.18 -10.31 13.74
CA VAL A 209 14.79 -9.88 13.62
C VAL A 209 14.66 -8.80 12.55
N LEU A 210 13.59 -8.86 11.76
CA LEU A 210 13.19 -7.81 10.84
C LEU A 210 11.89 -7.18 11.35
N LEU A 211 11.84 -5.85 11.41
CA LEU A 211 10.59 -5.12 11.54
C LEU A 211 9.98 -4.97 10.15
N ASP A 212 8.74 -5.40 9.97
CA ASP A 212 8.11 -5.39 8.65
C ASP A 212 6.57 -5.49 8.75
N TYR A 213 5.93 -5.45 7.62
CA TYR A 213 4.50 -5.68 7.47
C TYR A 213 4.15 -7.16 7.65
N GLU A 214 3.02 -7.43 8.30
CA GLU A 214 2.46 -8.79 8.39
C GLU A 214 2.29 -9.43 7.00
N SER A 215 1.94 -8.64 5.98
CA SER A 215 1.79 -9.12 4.60
C SER A 215 3.10 -9.67 4.00
N ASP A 216 4.25 -9.05 4.30
CA ASP A 216 5.55 -9.52 3.83
C ASP A 216 6.00 -10.77 4.58
N ALA A 217 5.75 -10.84 5.89
CA ALA A 217 6.00 -12.04 6.67
C ALA A 217 5.20 -13.24 6.14
N LYS A 218 3.90 -13.05 5.87
CA LYS A 218 3.04 -14.08 5.27
C LYS A 218 3.49 -14.50 3.88
N LEU A 219 3.93 -13.55 3.06
CA LEU A 219 4.49 -13.83 1.75
C LEU A 219 5.76 -14.70 1.87
N ALA A 220 6.70 -14.35 2.74
CA ALA A 220 7.90 -15.13 2.95
C ALA A 220 7.57 -16.57 3.38
N GLN A 221 6.61 -16.75 4.30
CA GLN A 221 6.13 -18.07 4.70
C GLN A 221 5.48 -18.85 3.56
N SER A 222 4.64 -18.20 2.74
CA SER A 222 4.00 -18.83 1.57
C SER A 222 5.01 -19.30 0.51
N GLN A 223 6.19 -18.68 0.48
CA GLN A 223 7.32 -19.04 -0.36
C GLN A 223 8.24 -20.09 0.28
N GLY A 224 7.84 -20.67 1.42
CA GLY A 224 8.63 -21.71 2.12
C GLY A 224 9.90 -21.17 2.79
N LYS A 225 10.02 -19.86 3.02
CA LYS A 225 11.19 -19.33 3.73
C LYS A 225 11.17 -19.75 5.19
N PRO A 226 12.33 -20.06 5.81
CA PRO A 226 12.41 -20.57 7.18
C PRO A 226 12.28 -19.42 8.20
N VAL A 227 11.15 -18.75 8.18
CA VAL A 227 10.81 -17.64 9.06
C VAL A 227 9.43 -17.82 9.67
N PHE A 228 9.22 -17.25 10.84
CA PHE A 228 7.89 -17.03 11.37
C PHE A 228 7.76 -15.57 11.81
N TYR A 229 6.56 -15.13 12.13
CA TYR A 229 6.38 -13.77 12.64
C TYR A 229 5.59 -13.77 13.95
N LEU A 230 5.83 -12.71 14.71
CA LEU A 230 5.16 -12.40 15.96
C LEU A 230 4.60 -10.99 15.86
N ILE A 231 3.33 -10.80 16.22
CA ILE A 231 2.77 -9.47 16.47
C ILE A 231 3.08 -9.13 17.92
N PRO A 232 3.90 -8.12 18.23
CA PRO A 232 4.16 -7.73 19.60
C PRO A 232 2.87 -7.28 20.31
N LYS A 233 2.84 -7.38 21.65
CA LYS A 233 1.64 -7.12 22.46
C LYS A 233 1.00 -5.77 22.11
N ALA A 234 1.79 -4.71 21.93
CA ALA A 234 1.37 -3.43 21.39
C ALA A 234 2.08 -3.20 20.06
N SER A 235 1.32 -3.01 18.99
CA SER A 235 1.85 -2.72 17.66
C SER A 235 0.92 -1.77 16.92
N LEU A 236 1.34 -1.34 15.74
CA LEU A 236 0.69 -0.29 14.98
C LEU A 236 -0.02 -0.86 13.75
N HIS A 237 -1.26 -0.42 13.54
CA HIS A 237 -1.99 -0.63 12.30
C HIS A 237 -1.37 0.20 11.17
N ILE A 238 -1.03 -0.47 10.09
CA ILE A 238 -0.58 0.11 8.84
C ILE A 238 -1.80 0.32 7.94
N GLU A 239 -1.89 1.51 7.35
CA GLU A 239 -2.98 1.92 6.46
C GLU A 239 -2.36 2.48 5.18
N THR A 240 -2.61 1.83 4.03
CA THR A 240 -1.95 2.17 2.77
C THR A 240 -2.89 2.93 1.83
N PRO A 241 -2.59 4.20 1.53
CA PRO A 241 -3.41 5.06 0.69
C PRO A 241 -3.29 4.73 -0.80
N LEU A 242 -4.40 4.89 -1.53
CA LEU A 242 -4.52 4.68 -2.96
C LEU A 242 -5.31 5.82 -3.59
N ALA A 243 -4.87 6.31 -4.76
CA ALA A 243 -5.60 7.31 -5.52
C ALA A 243 -5.39 7.18 -7.03
N ALA A 244 -6.35 7.71 -7.81
CA ALA A 244 -6.16 8.01 -9.21
C ALA A 244 -5.42 9.34 -9.38
N VAL A 245 -4.52 9.41 -10.35
CA VAL A 245 -3.77 10.62 -10.70
C VAL A 245 -4.55 11.41 -11.74
N ASN A 246 -4.47 12.75 -11.65
CA ASN A 246 -5.06 13.66 -12.62
C ASN A 246 -4.32 13.56 -13.96
N GLY A 247 -5.03 13.23 -15.03
CA GLY A 247 -4.43 13.05 -16.34
C GLY A 247 -5.47 12.57 -17.37
N SER A 248 -5.01 12.25 -18.57
CA SER A 248 -5.86 11.81 -19.69
C SER A 248 -6.63 10.52 -19.39
N ASN A 249 -6.06 9.63 -18.57
CA ASN A 249 -6.65 8.35 -18.21
C ASN A 249 -7.43 8.38 -16.88
N LYS A 250 -7.65 9.57 -16.27
CA LYS A 250 -8.25 9.70 -14.93
C LYS A 250 -9.53 8.91 -14.75
N ALA A 251 -10.44 8.92 -15.73
CA ALA A 251 -11.70 8.20 -15.64
C ALA A 251 -11.50 6.69 -15.52
N ALA A 252 -10.63 6.12 -16.36
CA ALA A 252 -10.31 4.68 -16.32
C ALA A 252 -9.51 4.31 -15.04
N ALA A 253 -8.59 5.16 -14.63
CA ALA A 253 -7.85 5.01 -13.37
C ALA A 253 -8.79 5.00 -12.16
N GLN A 254 -9.76 5.92 -12.11
CA GLN A 254 -10.76 5.98 -11.04
C GLN A 254 -11.67 4.74 -11.02
N GLN A 255 -12.03 4.20 -12.18
CA GLN A 255 -12.80 2.94 -12.24
C GLN A 255 -11.99 1.78 -11.64
N PHE A 256 -10.70 1.68 -11.96
CA PHE A 256 -9.82 0.67 -11.35
C PHE A 256 -9.65 0.89 -9.85
N VAL A 257 -9.42 2.13 -9.41
CA VAL A 257 -9.35 2.50 -7.99
C VAL A 257 -10.64 2.08 -7.27
N ASN A 258 -11.81 2.39 -7.81
CA ASN A 258 -13.08 1.99 -7.21
C ASN A 258 -13.25 0.47 -7.14
N TRP A 259 -12.80 -0.25 -8.17
CA TRP A 259 -12.87 -1.72 -8.19
C TRP A 259 -11.99 -2.34 -7.08
N LEU A 260 -10.85 -1.73 -6.76
CA LEU A 260 -9.96 -2.22 -5.69
C LEU A 260 -10.62 -2.23 -4.30
N PHE A 261 -11.72 -1.49 -4.11
CA PHE A 261 -12.54 -1.51 -2.90
C PHE A 261 -13.71 -2.50 -2.97
N THR A 262 -13.89 -3.26 -4.04
CA THR A 262 -14.95 -4.27 -4.14
C THR A 262 -14.62 -5.53 -3.33
N PRO A 263 -15.63 -6.35 -2.92
CA PRO A 263 -15.38 -7.61 -2.26
C PRO A 263 -14.45 -8.54 -3.04
N ALA A 264 -14.54 -8.57 -4.38
CA ALA A 264 -13.67 -9.40 -5.22
C ALA A 264 -12.19 -9.01 -5.06
N ALA A 265 -11.86 -7.73 -5.20
CA ALA A 265 -10.50 -7.24 -5.04
C ALA A 265 -10.00 -7.39 -3.58
N GLN A 266 -10.85 -7.10 -2.61
CA GLN A 266 -10.51 -7.19 -1.19
C GLN A 266 -10.28 -8.65 -0.73
N THR A 267 -10.94 -9.62 -1.37
CA THR A 267 -10.65 -11.05 -1.20
C THR A 267 -9.24 -11.38 -1.71
N ILE A 268 -8.84 -10.84 -2.89
CA ILE A 268 -7.48 -11.05 -3.41
C ILE A 268 -6.44 -10.43 -2.47
N TRP A 269 -6.69 -9.23 -1.94
CA TRP A 269 -5.82 -8.63 -0.93
C TRP A 269 -5.65 -9.55 0.28
N ALA A 270 -6.77 -10.05 0.85
CA ALA A 270 -6.75 -10.91 2.04
C ALA A 270 -6.02 -12.25 1.80
N GLN A 271 -6.26 -12.91 0.66
CA GLN A 271 -5.57 -14.12 0.26
C GLN A 271 -4.06 -13.96 0.06
N ASN A 272 -3.60 -12.72 -0.10
CA ASN A 272 -2.19 -12.38 -0.27
C ASN A 272 -1.56 -11.71 0.97
N GLY A 273 -2.17 -11.90 2.13
CA GLY A 273 -1.57 -11.50 3.41
C GLY A 273 -1.95 -10.10 3.89
N TYR A 274 -2.83 -9.38 3.20
CA TYR A 274 -3.28 -8.05 3.60
C TYR A 274 -4.58 -8.11 4.39
N ARG A 275 -4.72 -7.26 5.40
CA ARG A 275 -5.98 -7.09 6.12
C ARG A 275 -6.95 -6.25 5.27
N SER A 276 -8.15 -6.75 5.05
CA SER A 276 -9.19 -6.06 4.27
C SER A 276 -9.68 -4.79 4.96
N VAL A 277 -10.07 -3.80 4.17
CA VAL A 277 -10.80 -2.62 4.64
C VAL A 277 -12.30 -2.88 4.74
N LEU A 278 -12.80 -3.94 4.11
CA LEU A 278 -14.20 -4.34 4.16
C LEU A 278 -14.46 -5.24 5.36
N PRO A 279 -15.35 -4.85 6.31
CA PRO A 279 -15.61 -5.65 7.51
C PRO A 279 -16.17 -7.06 7.22
N ASN A 280 -16.96 -7.22 6.16
CA ASN A 280 -17.49 -8.51 5.74
C ASN A 280 -16.39 -9.45 5.22
N ILE A 281 -15.39 -8.93 4.51
CA ILE A 281 -14.23 -9.71 4.07
C ILE A 281 -13.30 -9.97 5.24
N GLU A 282 -13.00 -8.95 6.07
CA GLU A 282 -12.16 -9.12 7.28
C GLU A 282 -12.67 -10.28 8.17
N LYS A 283 -13.99 -10.40 8.36
CA LYS A 283 -14.60 -11.49 9.13
C LYS A 283 -14.32 -12.89 8.56
N LEU A 284 -14.19 -13.03 7.25
CA LEU A 284 -13.91 -14.32 6.61
C LEU A 284 -12.46 -14.79 6.87
N TYR A 285 -11.57 -13.86 7.20
CA TYR A 285 -10.13 -14.12 7.38
C TYR A 285 -9.65 -13.93 8.83
N LEU A 286 -10.56 -14.01 9.83
CA LEU A 286 -10.19 -13.89 11.25
C LEU A 286 -9.20 -14.98 11.72
N GLY A 287 -9.22 -16.16 11.09
CA GLY A 287 -8.22 -17.21 11.34
C GLY A 287 -6.82 -16.80 10.92
N ASP A 288 -6.70 -16.08 9.82
CA ASP A 288 -5.44 -15.57 9.27
C ASP A 288 -4.98 -14.28 9.94
N PHE A 289 -5.93 -13.44 10.36
CA PHE A 289 -5.72 -12.11 10.93
C PHE A 289 -6.48 -11.95 12.24
N PRO A 290 -6.09 -12.65 13.30
CA PRO A 290 -6.81 -12.60 14.57
C PRO A 290 -6.80 -11.17 15.16
N PRO A 291 -7.89 -10.74 15.80
CA PRO A 291 -7.94 -9.45 16.50
C PRO A 291 -6.84 -9.34 17.56
N ARG A 292 -6.27 -8.14 17.70
CA ARG A 292 -5.25 -7.84 18.71
C ARG A 292 -5.67 -6.59 19.48
N PRO A 293 -6.13 -6.71 20.73
CA PRO A 293 -6.74 -5.59 21.49
C PRO A 293 -5.82 -4.40 21.73
N GLN A 294 -4.50 -4.59 21.65
CA GLN A 294 -3.52 -3.54 21.90
C GLN A 294 -2.91 -2.94 20.62
N LEU A 295 -3.49 -3.23 19.47
CA LEU A 295 -3.12 -2.50 18.27
C LEU A 295 -3.60 -1.05 18.36
N PHE A 296 -2.78 -0.13 17.87
CA PHE A 296 -3.09 1.28 17.83
C PHE A 296 -2.87 1.83 16.40
N THR A 297 -3.46 2.98 16.10
CA THR A 297 -3.28 3.68 14.84
C THR A 297 -2.27 4.80 15.02
N ILE A 298 -1.82 5.38 13.91
CA ILE A 298 -0.92 6.54 13.92
C ILE A 298 -1.48 7.72 14.75
N LYS A 299 -2.80 7.82 14.92
CA LYS A 299 -3.46 8.85 15.76
C LYS A 299 -3.03 8.76 17.22
N TYR A 300 -2.73 7.55 17.74
CA TYR A 300 -2.27 7.38 19.12
C TYR A 300 -0.95 8.10 19.41
N VAL A 301 -0.06 8.17 18.43
CA VAL A 301 1.25 8.87 18.55
C VAL A 301 1.20 10.30 17.99
N GLY A 302 0.00 10.79 17.60
CA GLY A 302 -0.24 12.19 17.24
C GLY A 302 -0.67 12.45 15.81
N GLY A 303 -0.78 11.43 14.96
CA GLY A 303 -1.10 11.57 13.53
C GLY A 303 0.13 11.93 12.69
N TRP A 304 0.01 11.76 11.35
CA TRP A 304 1.14 11.93 10.45
C TRP A 304 1.74 13.34 10.46
N ASP A 305 0.94 14.40 10.54
CA ASP A 305 1.44 15.78 10.53
C ASP A 305 2.40 16.04 11.67
N LYS A 306 1.97 15.67 12.90
CA LYS A 306 2.82 15.80 14.09
C LYS A 306 4.02 14.87 14.04
N VAL A 307 3.81 13.62 13.63
CA VAL A 307 4.87 12.61 13.55
C VAL A 307 5.94 13.03 12.55
N ASN A 308 5.57 13.49 11.36
CA ASN A 308 6.55 13.92 10.37
C ASN A 308 7.37 15.12 10.85
N THR A 309 6.71 16.14 11.41
CA THR A 309 7.40 17.31 11.94
C THR A 309 8.32 16.96 13.11
N GLN A 310 7.84 16.15 14.05
CA GLN A 310 8.56 15.87 15.28
C GLN A 310 9.67 14.82 15.11
N PHE A 311 9.40 13.78 14.28
CA PHE A 311 10.31 12.63 14.17
C PHE A 311 11.08 12.58 12.87
N PHE A 312 10.45 12.93 11.73
CA PHE A 312 10.99 12.70 10.39
C PHE A 312 11.30 13.97 9.60
N ASP A 313 11.25 15.15 10.23
CA ASP A 313 11.88 16.34 9.63
C ASP A 313 13.37 16.04 9.37
N PRO A 314 13.88 16.19 8.13
CA PRO A 314 15.22 15.71 7.78
C PRO A 314 16.35 16.48 8.47
N THR A 315 16.06 17.66 9.02
CA THR A 315 17.04 18.51 9.71
C THR A 315 16.90 18.44 11.23
N ASN A 316 15.68 18.59 11.73
CA ASN A 316 15.42 18.81 13.17
C ASN A 316 14.69 17.64 13.83
N GLY A 317 14.21 16.68 13.07
CA GLY A 317 13.45 15.54 13.55
C GLY A 317 14.28 14.66 14.53
N ILE A 318 13.58 14.03 15.45
CA ILE A 318 14.21 13.13 16.43
C ILE A 318 14.98 12.01 15.73
N VAL A 319 14.36 11.38 14.72
CA VAL A 319 14.96 10.29 13.95
C VAL A 319 16.12 10.79 13.10
N ALA A 320 16.00 11.98 12.48
CA ALA A 320 17.10 12.58 11.75
C ALA A 320 18.34 12.78 12.62
N LYS A 321 18.17 13.29 13.83
CA LYS A 321 19.27 13.46 14.79
C LYS A 321 19.90 12.14 15.23
N ILE A 322 19.08 11.09 15.39
CA ILE A 322 19.59 9.74 15.70
C ILE A 322 20.44 9.23 14.53
N GLU A 323 19.92 9.25 13.31
CA GLU A 323 20.64 8.80 12.09
C GLU A 323 21.95 9.59 11.91
N GLN A 324 21.91 10.91 12.02
CA GLN A 324 23.09 11.77 11.93
C GLN A 324 24.14 11.42 13.00
N SER A 325 23.72 11.15 14.24
CA SER A 325 24.63 10.75 15.31
C SER A 325 25.32 9.41 15.06
N LEU A 326 24.72 8.57 14.21
CA LEU A 326 25.25 7.27 13.79
C LEU A 326 25.99 7.33 12.44
N GLY A 327 26.12 8.53 11.84
CA GLY A 327 26.75 8.71 10.54
C GLY A 327 25.91 8.23 9.36
N GLN A 328 24.58 8.11 9.53
CA GLN A 328 23.66 7.66 8.50
C GLN A 328 23.03 8.83 7.74
N SER A 329 22.58 8.57 6.50
CA SER A 329 21.97 9.58 5.64
C SER A 329 20.49 9.83 6.00
N THR A 330 20.08 11.09 5.97
CA THR A 330 18.70 11.55 6.15
C THR A 330 18.04 12.04 4.86
N GLY A 331 18.64 11.79 3.70
CA GLY A 331 18.08 12.18 2.39
C GLY A 331 19.06 12.04 1.26
#